data_dd5344f32fb6fc64094b5cc44b4a56de
#
_entry.id   dd5344f32fb6fc64094b5cc44b4a56de
#
_cell.length_a   1.000
_cell.length_b   1.000
_cell.length_c   1.000
_cell.angle_alpha   90.00
_cell.angle_beta   90.00
_cell.angle_gamma   90.00
#
_symmetry.space_group_name_H-M   'P 1'
#
loop_
_entity.id
_entity.type
_entity.pdbx_description
1 polymer ?
#
loop_
_entity_poly.entity_id
_entity_poly.type
_entity_poly.pdbx_seq_one_letter_code
_entity_poly.pdbx_strand_id
1 'polypeptide(L)'
;MPEWKSFTFGEGGEAVPEATPAPAAPSPAMEADEYAAKWGTEVSEVSIARIENVLEGDGLPHGSSEFIAVTQLEDVRFQIHREPVDAPWLQIETRIEPEGAGHTELSLQAVANRWNTEHLQPTVMPIEDGDQWVLVAASRFFVGEGLSDRQIHAMLRRG
;
A
#
# COMPACT_ATOMS: atom_id res chain seq x y z
N MET A 1 28.49 13.44 -4.86
CA MET A 1 27.61 12.45 -4.19
C MET A 1 28.52 11.45 -3.46
N PRO A 2 28.25 11.12 -2.20
CA PRO A 2 29.02 10.09 -1.52
C PRO A 2 28.77 8.75 -2.21
N GLU A 3 29.86 8.06 -2.61
CA GLU A 3 29.75 6.69 -3.09
C GLU A 3 29.45 5.77 -1.90
N TRP A 4 28.31 5.09 -1.94
CA TRP A 4 27.98 4.05 -0.98
C TRP A 4 28.72 2.77 -1.35
N LYS A 5 29.54 2.27 -0.41
CA LYS A 5 30.25 0.99 -0.56
C LYS A 5 29.57 -0.03 0.35
N SER A 6 29.20 -1.17 -0.22
CA SER A 6 28.75 -2.31 0.57
C SER A 6 29.94 -3.04 1.16
N PHE A 7 29.81 -3.49 2.40
CA PHE A 7 30.82 -4.26 3.13
C PHE A 7 30.16 -5.49 3.75
N THR A 8 30.84 -6.62 3.70
CA THR A 8 30.52 -7.80 4.51
C THR A 8 31.55 -7.93 5.64
N PHE A 9 31.14 -8.49 6.75
CA PHE A 9 32.04 -8.77 7.88
C PHE A 9 32.56 -10.20 7.76
N GLY A 10 33.87 -10.36 7.68
CA GLY A 10 34.53 -11.66 7.76
C GLY A 10 34.52 -12.21 9.20
N GLU A 11 34.91 -13.48 9.37
CA GLU A 11 34.93 -14.18 10.67
C GLU A 11 35.79 -13.50 11.77
N GLY A 12 36.62 -12.53 11.42
CA GLY A 12 37.41 -11.73 12.38
C GLY A 12 36.85 -10.34 12.71
N GLY A 13 35.68 -9.98 12.23
CA GLY A 13 35.09 -8.66 12.44
C GLY A 13 35.71 -7.53 11.59
N GLU A 14 36.68 -7.84 10.71
CA GLU A 14 37.22 -6.90 9.76
C GLU A 14 36.20 -6.66 8.60
N ALA A 15 35.98 -5.39 8.26
CA ALA A 15 35.16 -5.03 7.11
C ALA A 15 35.91 -5.34 5.81
N VAL A 16 35.40 -6.30 5.05
CA VAL A 16 35.94 -6.66 3.73
C VAL A 16 35.06 -6.03 2.66
N PRO A 17 35.60 -5.36 1.65
CA PRO A 17 34.82 -4.84 0.55
C PRO A 17 34.13 -6.01 -0.18
N GLU A 18 32.82 -5.94 -0.29
CA GLU A 18 32.01 -6.91 -1.02
C GLU A 18 32.42 -6.91 -2.50
N ALA A 19 32.70 -8.08 -3.04
CA ALA A 19 32.95 -8.22 -4.47
C ALA A 19 31.73 -7.68 -5.22
N THR A 20 31.93 -6.74 -6.13
CA THR A 20 30.86 -6.19 -6.96
C THR A 20 30.07 -7.35 -7.54
N PRO A 21 28.76 -7.49 -7.17
CA PRO A 21 27.94 -8.55 -7.72
C PRO A 21 27.91 -8.39 -9.25
N ALA A 22 28.05 -9.51 -9.96
CA ALA A 22 27.86 -9.51 -11.40
C ALA A 22 26.50 -8.80 -11.71
N PRO A 23 26.41 -7.99 -12.78
CA PRO A 23 25.19 -7.30 -13.11
C PRO A 23 24.04 -8.30 -13.12
N ALA A 24 23.05 -8.06 -12.26
CA ALA A 24 21.88 -8.90 -12.19
C ALA A 24 21.29 -9.01 -13.59
N ALA A 25 20.93 -10.24 -13.99
CA ALA A 25 20.18 -10.43 -15.22
C ALA A 25 18.98 -9.47 -15.21
N PRO A 26 18.68 -8.78 -16.34
CA PRO A 26 17.57 -7.84 -16.36
C PRO A 26 16.32 -8.56 -15.86
N SER A 27 15.71 -8.01 -14.81
CA SER A 27 14.40 -8.49 -14.36
C SER A 27 13.46 -8.50 -15.55
N PRO A 28 12.60 -9.51 -15.71
CA PRO A 28 11.61 -9.51 -16.77
C PRO A 28 10.90 -8.17 -16.75
N ALA A 29 10.88 -7.48 -17.89
CA ALA A 29 10.22 -6.19 -17.99
C ALA A 29 8.79 -6.38 -17.49
N MET A 30 8.38 -5.63 -16.45
CA MET A 30 6.99 -5.61 -16.04
C MET A 30 6.17 -5.23 -17.28
N GLU A 31 5.15 -6.05 -17.60
CA GLU A 31 4.22 -5.70 -18.66
C GLU A 31 3.71 -4.28 -18.42
N ALA A 32 3.74 -3.46 -19.48
CA ALA A 32 3.29 -2.09 -19.36
C ALA A 32 1.82 -2.10 -18.97
N ASP A 33 1.48 -1.40 -17.89
CA ASP A 33 0.10 -1.20 -17.50
C ASP A 33 -0.55 -0.27 -18.53
N GLU A 34 -1.34 -0.84 -19.44
CA GLU A 34 -2.03 -0.09 -20.50
C GLU A 34 -2.98 0.98 -19.92
N TYR A 35 -3.56 0.71 -18.75
CA TYR A 35 -4.39 1.69 -18.05
C TYR A 35 -3.59 2.87 -17.52
N ALA A 36 -2.35 2.65 -17.10
CA ALA A 36 -1.48 3.73 -16.67
C ALA A 36 -1.11 4.72 -17.78
N ALA A 37 -1.15 4.29 -19.04
CA ALA A 37 -0.77 5.12 -20.17
C ALA A 37 -1.69 6.34 -20.38
N LYS A 38 -2.95 6.26 -19.93
CA LYS A 38 -3.92 7.37 -20.04
C LYS A 38 -3.74 8.46 -19.01
N TRP A 39 -3.02 8.15 -17.90
CA TRP A 39 -2.86 9.06 -16.79
C TRP A 39 -1.66 10.01 -16.94
N GLY A 40 -1.87 11.27 -16.54
CA GLY A 40 -0.84 12.30 -16.57
C GLY A 40 0.31 12.01 -15.60
N THR A 41 1.47 12.58 -15.91
CA THR A 41 2.70 12.46 -15.11
C THR A 41 3.04 13.73 -14.33
N GLU A 42 2.23 14.78 -14.45
CA GLU A 42 2.40 16.02 -13.70
C GLU A 42 2.09 15.80 -12.22
N VAL A 43 3.05 16.16 -11.37
CA VAL A 43 2.93 16.03 -9.92
C VAL A 43 2.18 17.22 -9.35
N SER A 44 1.15 16.98 -8.57
CA SER A 44 0.41 18.00 -7.85
C SER A 44 -0.15 17.44 -6.54
N GLU A 45 -0.71 18.31 -5.72
CA GLU A 45 -1.28 17.93 -4.43
C GLU A 45 -2.31 16.79 -4.60
N VAL A 46 -2.25 15.81 -3.71
CA VAL A 46 -3.22 14.71 -3.68
C VAL A 46 -4.47 15.17 -2.92
N SER A 47 -5.63 15.00 -3.52
CA SER A 47 -6.93 15.26 -2.89
C SER A 47 -7.88 14.09 -3.11
N ILE A 48 -8.93 13.99 -2.28
CA ILE A 48 -9.97 12.97 -2.47
C ILE A 48 -10.63 13.13 -3.85
N ALA A 49 -10.86 14.35 -4.32
CA ALA A 49 -11.42 14.59 -5.65
C ALA A 49 -10.52 14.04 -6.79
N ARG A 50 -9.20 14.15 -6.65
CA ARG A 50 -8.28 13.54 -7.64
C ARG A 50 -8.29 12.02 -7.59
N ILE A 51 -8.42 11.45 -6.37
CA ILE A 51 -8.58 10.00 -6.20
C ILE A 51 -9.86 9.51 -6.87
N GLU A 52 -10.98 10.22 -6.68
CA GLU A 52 -12.25 9.92 -7.37
C GLU A 52 -12.09 9.94 -8.89
N ASN A 53 -11.46 10.98 -9.43
CA ASN A 53 -11.23 11.06 -10.87
C ASN A 53 -10.44 9.85 -11.41
N VAL A 54 -9.47 9.36 -10.64
CA VAL A 54 -8.71 8.17 -11.01
C VAL A 54 -9.58 6.91 -10.92
N LEU A 55 -10.36 6.76 -9.85
CA LEU A 55 -11.30 5.63 -9.69
C LEU A 55 -12.33 5.61 -10.82
N GLU A 56 -12.93 6.77 -11.16
CA GLU A 56 -13.87 6.91 -12.26
C GLU A 56 -13.22 6.53 -13.59
N GLY A 57 -12.04 7.07 -13.86
CA GLY A 57 -11.29 6.76 -15.08
C GLY A 57 -10.89 5.29 -15.18
N ASP A 58 -10.68 4.60 -14.06
CA ASP A 58 -10.41 3.16 -14.02
C ASP A 58 -11.68 2.30 -14.08
N GLY A 59 -12.86 2.95 -14.13
CA GLY A 59 -14.14 2.26 -14.21
C GLY A 59 -14.58 1.58 -12.93
N LEU A 60 -14.03 2.01 -11.78
CA LEU A 60 -14.35 1.46 -10.47
C LEU A 60 -15.55 2.18 -9.86
N PRO A 61 -16.51 1.46 -9.27
CA PRO A 61 -17.58 2.07 -8.50
C PRO A 61 -17.00 2.80 -7.30
N HIS A 62 -17.42 4.02 -7.03
CA HIS A 62 -16.88 4.83 -5.95
C HIS A 62 -17.93 5.78 -5.37
N GLY A 63 -17.60 6.29 -4.19
CA GLY A 63 -18.29 7.39 -3.53
C GLY A 63 -17.32 8.08 -2.61
N SER A 64 -17.54 9.34 -2.28
CA SER A 64 -16.63 10.09 -1.45
C SER A 64 -17.32 11.07 -0.51
N SER A 65 -16.52 11.55 0.43
CA SER A 65 -16.77 12.71 1.27
C SER A 65 -15.49 13.56 1.31
N GLU A 66 -15.44 14.55 2.17
CA GLU A 66 -14.30 15.46 2.29
C GLU A 66 -12.96 14.74 2.58
N PHE A 67 -12.99 13.65 3.38
CA PHE A 67 -11.79 12.99 3.89
C PHE A 67 -11.63 11.54 3.43
N ILE A 68 -12.68 10.96 2.82
CA ILE A 68 -12.76 9.54 2.54
C ILE A 68 -13.32 9.32 1.14
N ALA A 69 -12.65 8.46 0.37
CA ALA A 69 -13.23 7.81 -0.80
C ALA A 69 -13.47 6.33 -0.50
N VAL A 70 -14.51 5.78 -1.05
CA VAL A 70 -14.83 4.35 -0.95
C VAL A 70 -14.91 3.79 -2.35
N THR A 71 -14.32 2.64 -2.58
CA THR A 71 -14.41 1.90 -3.83
C THR A 71 -14.62 0.42 -3.57
N GLN A 72 -14.94 -0.32 -4.62
CA GLN A 72 -15.08 -1.76 -4.57
C GLN A 72 -14.37 -2.38 -5.77
N LEU A 73 -13.58 -3.39 -5.51
CA LEU A 73 -12.98 -4.24 -6.52
C LEU A 73 -13.43 -5.69 -6.26
N GLU A 74 -14.12 -6.27 -7.23
CA GLU A 74 -14.80 -7.56 -7.04
C GLU A 74 -15.73 -7.50 -5.82
N ASP A 75 -15.53 -8.37 -4.83
CA ASP A 75 -16.32 -8.43 -3.60
C ASP A 75 -15.65 -7.71 -2.41
N VAL A 76 -14.50 -7.04 -2.64
CA VAL A 76 -13.75 -6.37 -1.59
C VAL A 76 -13.99 -4.87 -1.64
N ARG A 77 -14.41 -4.32 -0.50
CA ARG A 77 -14.63 -2.89 -0.32
C ARG A 77 -13.42 -2.23 0.32
N PHE A 78 -12.95 -1.16 -0.28
CA PHE A 78 -11.83 -0.37 0.20
C PHE A 78 -12.26 1.01 0.64
N GLN A 79 -11.64 1.51 1.69
CA GLN A 79 -11.74 2.89 2.14
C GLN A 79 -10.38 3.56 1.97
N ILE A 80 -10.39 4.77 1.44
CA ILE A 80 -9.21 5.57 1.20
C ILE A 80 -9.36 6.84 2.03
N HIS A 81 -8.50 7.01 3.03
CA HIS A 81 -8.61 8.08 4.01
C HIS A 81 -7.48 9.07 3.87
N ARG A 82 -7.81 10.37 3.91
CA ARG A 82 -6.86 11.46 4.09
C ARG A 82 -7.41 12.40 5.17
N GLU A 83 -7.08 12.13 6.40
CA GLU A 83 -7.57 12.91 7.54
C GLU A 83 -6.40 13.33 8.46
N PRO A 84 -6.25 14.64 8.73
CA PRO A 84 -6.98 15.78 8.13
C PRO A 84 -6.71 15.94 6.62
N VAL A 85 -7.43 16.82 5.94
CA VAL A 85 -7.35 17.05 4.47
C VAL A 85 -5.92 17.31 3.96
N ASP A 86 -5.11 17.94 4.78
CA ASP A 86 -3.69 18.25 4.52
C ASP A 86 -2.72 17.21 5.09
N ALA A 87 -3.22 16.08 5.60
CA ALA A 87 -2.34 15.03 6.12
C ALA A 87 -1.30 14.61 5.07
N PRO A 88 -0.03 14.44 5.47
CA PRO A 88 1.02 14.00 4.54
C PRO A 88 0.89 12.52 4.17
N TRP A 89 -0.08 11.82 4.75
CA TRP A 89 -0.33 10.40 4.56
C TRP A 89 -1.70 10.16 3.96
N LEU A 90 -1.76 9.19 3.07
CA LEU A 90 -2.99 8.56 2.59
C LEU A 90 -3.01 7.12 3.08
N GLN A 91 -4.14 6.67 3.60
CA GLN A 91 -4.33 5.29 4.02
C GLN A 91 -5.39 4.63 3.14
N ILE A 92 -5.05 3.46 2.64
CA ILE A 92 -5.99 2.56 1.94
C ILE A 92 -6.21 1.38 2.86
N GLU A 93 -7.45 1.09 3.19
CA GLU A 93 -7.77 -0.03 4.07
C GLU A 93 -8.98 -0.82 3.60
N THR A 94 -8.99 -2.08 3.98
CA THR A 94 -10.14 -2.96 3.84
C THR A 94 -10.39 -3.71 5.13
N ARG A 95 -11.66 -3.99 5.37
CA ARG A 95 -12.14 -4.79 6.47
C ARG A 95 -12.36 -6.21 6.00
N ILE A 96 -11.83 -7.16 6.73
CA ILE A 96 -11.92 -8.58 6.44
C ILE A 96 -12.65 -9.25 7.60
N GLU A 97 -13.83 -9.77 7.32
CA GLU A 97 -14.58 -10.59 8.27
C GLU A 97 -14.07 -12.02 8.17
N PRO A 98 -13.50 -12.58 9.24
CA PRO A 98 -13.02 -13.95 9.22
C PRO A 98 -14.19 -14.94 9.12
N GLU A 99 -14.02 -15.99 8.32
CA GLU A 99 -15.03 -17.04 8.19
C GLU A 99 -15.20 -17.79 9.51
N GLY A 100 -16.45 -18.09 9.85
CA GLY A 100 -16.81 -18.82 11.08
C GLY A 100 -17.14 -17.91 12.25
N ALA A 101 -17.45 -18.52 13.39
CA ALA A 101 -17.82 -17.80 14.61
C ALA A 101 -16.78 -18.04 15.73
N GLY A 102 -16.75 -17.12 16.71
CA GLY A 102 -15.95 -17.28 17.92
C GLY A 102 -14.49 -16.89 17.80
N HIS A 103 -14.15 -16.05 16.84
CA HIS A 103 -12.81 -15.48 16.74
C HIS A 103 -12.54 -14.56 17.93
N THR A 104 -11.37 -14.74 18.52
CA THR A 104 -10.87 -13.92 19.63
C THR A 104 -9.75 -13.00 19.11
N GLU A 105 -9.48 -11.92 19.84
CA GLU A 105 -8.33 -11.07 19.57
C GLU A 105 -7.04 -11.90 19.35
N LEU A 106 -6.77 -12.82 20.28
CA LEU A 106 -5.55 -13.64 20.24
C LEU A 106 -5.46 -14.52 18.99
N SER A 107 -6.58 -15.13 18.55
CA SER A 107 -6.60 -15.94 17.35
C SER A 107 -6.34 -15.14 16.09
N LEU A 108 -6.93 -13.94 15.98
CA LEU A 108 -6.71 -13.04 14.84
C LEU A 108 -5.34 -12.36 14.89
N GLN A 109 -4.82 -12.07 16.08
CA GLN A 109 -3.45 -11.56 16.25
C GLN A 109 -2.41 -12.55 15.70
N ALA A 110 -2.61 -13.85 15.91
CA ALA A 110 -1.72 -14.87 15.35
C ALA A 110 -1.73 -14.88 13.81
N VAL A 111 -2.91 -14.71 13.20
CA VAL A 111 -3.05 -14.59 11.73
C VAL A 111 -2.37 -13.34 11.24
N ALA A 112 -2.65 -12.20 11.85
CA ALA A 112 -2.07 -10.89 11.51
C ALA A 112 -0.54 -10.91 11.60
N ASN A 113 0.01 -11.45 12.68
CA ASN A 113 1.47 -11.53 12.87
C ASN A 113 2.14 -12.40 11.80
N ARG A 114 1.54 -13.53 11.43
CA ARG A 114 2.06 -14.37 10.35
C ARG A 114 2.10 -13.61 9.03
N TRP A 115 0.99 -12.96 8.66
CA TRP A 115 0.93 -12.12 7.45
C TRP A 115 2.00 -11.03 7.47
N ASN A 116 2.08 -10.24 8.55
CA ASN A 116 3.00 -9.12 8.67
C ASN A 116 4.48 -9.53 8.70
N THR A 117 4.78 -10.79 9.03
CA THR A 117 6.15 -11.33 8.98
C THR A 117 6.57 -11.67 7.54
N GLU A 118 5.63 -12.07 6.70
CA GLU A 118 5.86 -12.52 5.32
C GLU A 118 5.69 -11.40 4.29
N HIS A 119 4.95 -10.33 4.64
CA HIS A 119 4.56 -9.27 3.71
C HIS A 119 4.87 -7.88 4.28
N LEU A 120 5.37 -7.01 3.42
CA LEU A 120 5.65 -5.62 3.79
C LEU A 120 4.35 -4.79 3.89
N GLN A 121 3.42 -5.02 2.98
CA GLN A 121 2.11 -4.35 2.89
C GLN A 121 1.08 -5.32 2.30
N PRO A 122 -0.20 -5.13 2.62
CA PRO A 122 -0.74 -4.28 3.68
C PRO A 122 -0.38 -4.77 5.09
N THR A 123 -0.34 -3.87 6.07
CA THR A 123 -0.27 -4.26 7.47
C THR A 123 -1.64 -4.75 7.92
N VAL A 124 -1.69 -5.92 8.53
CA VAL A 124 -2.92 -6.53 9.03
C VAL A 124 -2.96 -6.46 10.55
N MET A 125 -4.12 -6.08 11.10
CA MET A 125 -4.32 -5.99 12.54
C MET A 125 -5.74 -6.40 12.93
N PRO A 126 -5.93 -7.07 14.09
CA PRO A 126 -7.26 -7.30 14.64
C PRO A 126 -7.80 -6.00 15.23
N ILE A 127 -9.09 -5.76 15.03
CA ILE A 127 -9.84 -4.69 15.68
C ILE A 127 -11.13 -5.23 16.25
N GLU A 128 -11.57 -4.64 17.34
CA GLU A 128 -12.90 -4.90 17.90
C GLU A 128 -13.94 -4.08 17.14
N ASP A 129 -14.99 -4.73 16.71
CA ASP A 129 -16.10 -4.09 16.03
C ASP A 129 -17.43 -4.58 16.56
N GLY A 130 -18.00 -3.79 17.44
CA GLY A 130 -19.15 -4.20 18.23
C GLY A 130 -18.82 -5.39 19.14
N ASP A 131 -19.54 -6.49 18.96
CA ASP A 131 -19.38 -7.70 19.76
C ASP A 131 -18.45 -8.76 19.09
N GLN A 132 -17.77 -8.39 18.01
CA GLN A 132 -16.92 -9.31 17.25
C GLN A 132 -15.55 -8.74 16.91
N TRP A 133 -14.59 -9.64 16.71
CA TRP A 133 -13.27 -9.30 16.23
C TRP A 133 -13.16 -9.50 14.73
N VAL A 134 -12.59 -8.51 14.04
CA VAL A 134 -12.36 -8.54 12.60
C VAL A 134 -10.90 -8.16 12.31
N LEU A 135 -10.45 -8.42 11.09
CA LEU A 135 -9.14 -7.95 10.62
C LEU A 135 -9.31 -6.68 9.79
N VAL A 136 -8.39 -5.76 9.94
CA VAL A 136 -8.20 -4.64 9.02
C VAL A 136 -6.86 -4.79 8.36
N ALA A 137 -6.84 -4.75 7.03
CA ALA A 137 -5.64 -4.66 6.23
C ALA A 137 -5.48 -3.22 5.73
N ALA A 138 -4.37 -2.58 6.03
CA ALA A 138 -4.13 -1.18 5.74
C ALA A 138 -2.75 -0.94 5.12
N SER A 139 -2.72 -0.14 4.05
CA SER A 139 -1.50 0.39 3.44
C SER A 139 -1.45 1.90 3.62
N ARG A 140 -0.28 2.44 3.94
CA ARG A 140 -0.05 3.89 4.08
C ARG A 140 0.97 4.37 3.06
N PHE A 141 0.64 5.50 2.45
CA PHE A 141 1.48 6.14 1.43
C PHE A 141 1.78 7.58 1.82
N PHE A 142 3.04 7.98 1.71
CA PHE A 142 3.41 9.38 1.87
C PHE A 142 3.02 10.15 0.60
N VAL A 143 2.21 11.20 0.77
CA VAL A 143 1.66 12.01 -0.32
C VAL A 143 1.92 13.51 -0.12
N GLY A 144 2.72 13.87 0.89
CA GLY A 144 2.97 15.27 1.28
C GLY A 144 3.62 16.11 0.19
N GLU A 145 4.41 15.50 -0.69
CA GLU A 145 5.05 16.17 -1.82
C GLU A 145 4.20 16.14 -3.10
N GLY A 146 2.98 15.61 -3.02
CA GLY A 146 2.11 15.40 -4.17
C GLY A 146 2.41 14.13 -4.94
N LEU A 147 1.51 13.75 -5.82
CA LEU A 147 1.62 12.63 -6.76
C LEU A 147 1.07 13.04 -8.12
N SER A 148 1.52 12.36 -9.17
CA SER A 148 0.84 12.40 -10.46
C SER A 148 -0.36 11.46 -10.48
N ASP A 149 -1.29 11.65 -11.41
CA ASP A 149 -2.45 10.75 -11.55
C ASP A 149 -2.02 9.32 -11.88
N ARG A 150 -0.92 9.17 -12.64
CA ARG A 150 -0.30 7.86 -12.90
C ARG A 150 0.20 7.19 -11.62
N GLN A 151 0.78 7.97 -10.69
CA GLN A 151 1.23 7.44 -9.39
C GLN A 151 0.05 7.10 -8.48
N ILE A 152 -1.01 7.92 -8.50
CA ILE A 152 -2.26 7.60 -7.77
C ILE A 152 -2.86 6.31 -8.30
N HIS A 153 -3.01 6.15 -9.61
CA HIS A 153 -3.48 4.90 -10.23
C HIS A 153 -2.64 3.69 -9.78
N ALA A 154 -1.30 3.79 -9.88
CA ALA A 154 -0.42 2.71 -9.49
C ALA A 154 -0.50 2.37 -7.98
N MET A 155 -0.70 3.37 -7.13
CA MET A 155 -0.90 3.21 -5.69
C MET A 155 -2.20 2.48 -5.38
N LEU A 156 -3.31 2.88 -6.01
CA LEU A 156 -4.63 2.26 -5.83
C LEU A 156 -4.68 0.79 -6.30
N ARG A 157 -3.84 0.42 -7.26
CA ARG A 157 -3.74 -0.95 -7.79
C ARG A 157 -2.87 -1.87 -6.94
N ARG A 158 -2.09 -1.34 -6.01
CA ARG A 158 -1.12 -2.10 -5.20
C ARG A 158 -1.39 -2.04 -3.69
N GLY A 159 -2.24 -1.11 -3.26
CA GLY A 159 -2.67 -0.97 -1.86
C GLY A 159 -3.77 -1.92 -1.53
#